data_f940157261aa518e2c6084f2a31af629
#
_entry.id   f940157261aa518e2c6084f2a31af629
#
_cell.length_a   1.000
_cell.length_b   1.000
_cell.length_c   1.000
_cell.angle_alpha   90.00
_cell.angle_beta   90.00
_cell.angle_gamma   90.00
#
_symmetry.space_group_name_H-M   'P 1'
#
loop_
_entity.id
_entity.type
_entity.pdbx_description
1 polymer ?
#
loop_
_entity_poly.entity_id
_entity_poly.type
_entity_poly.pdbx_seq_one_letter_code
_entity_poly.pdbx_strand_id
1 'polypeptide(L)'
;DHQHACPSMMAIKLGKHVYCEKPLVHHIAEARALGEAARQSPVVTQMGNQGSGTGGHQTLAEWLAAGAIGKLQEVHAWHIFASRFGGSMPKPEPQPAPAELDWEAWLGPARERPFSSVYRPWHGWCDFGTGSLGGWGTHVMDAVCFALKLGYPQRVELLDVGDVSEDRFPRWSTVRYDFPQRGELPPVRVFWHEGSKPNTDGSYKGPDGKPTQTRPHLPPVFPEIERMDAELAKRLTGAGNVFVGEKGMICCGSHGGAPVLLPVSRRQDFTPPPKTLPRPSGGIMGDFLRACQAGGGSTFSGFATFSGPFMEMLLVGHLAMRAGLNKPVEWDGANMKCTNLPELNQYVKREYRK
;
A
#
# COMPACT_ATOMS: atom_id res chain seq x y z
N ASP A 1 6.14 12.16 2.31
CA ASP A 1 6.11 11.31 1.11
C ASP A 1 6.90 11.95 -0.04
N HIS A 2 6.56 13.18 -0.42
CA HIS A 2 7.09 13.85 -1.61
C HIS A 2 8.59 14.18 -1.56
N GLN A 3 9.21 14.15 -0.40
CA GLN A 3 10.63 14.45 -0.23
C GLN A 3 11.53 13.22 -0.07
N HIS A 4 10.97 12.02 0.17
CA HIS A 4 11.75 10.83 0.53
C HIS A 4 12.76 10.39 -0.54
N ALA A 5 12.39 10.50 -1.83
CA ALA A 5 13.22 9.99 -2.92
C ALA A 5 14.55 10.73 -3.08
N CYS A 6 14.55 12.06 -2.99
CA CYS A 6 15.75 12.87 -3.22
C CYS A 6 16.84 12.62 -2.17
N PRO A 7 16.59 12.74 -0.86
CA PRO A 7 17.62 12.47 0.16
C PRO A 7 18.04 11.00 0.19
N SER A 8 17.12 10.05 -0.07
CA SER A 8 17.47 8.63 -0.17
C SER A 8 18.44 8.37 -1.33
N MET A 9 18.17 8.93 -2.50
CA MET A 9 19.07 8.83 -3.66
C MET A 9 20.42 9.47 -3.38
N MET A 10 20.45 10.63 -2.75
CA MET A 10 21.68 11.32 -2.36
C MET A 10 22.52 10.46 -1.42
N ALA A 11 21.89 9.89 -0.38
CA ALA A 11 22.57 9.03 0.57
C ALA A 11 23.17 7.78 -0.10
N ILE A 12 22.43 7.12 -0.99
CA ILE A 12 22.96 5.98 -1.78
C ILE A 12 24.18 6.39 -2.59
N LYS A 13 24.12 7.52 -3.32
CA LYS A 13 25.24 8.02 -4.12
C LYS A 13 26.48 8.39 -3.30
N LEU A 14 26.25 8.78 -2.05
CA LEU A 14 27.34 9.08 -1.08
C LEU A 14 27.82 7.83 -0.32
N GLY A 15 27.39 6.65 -0.69
CA GLY A 15 27.79 5.40 -0.06
C GLY A 15 27.26 5.24 1.37
N LYS A 16 26.14 5.87 1.73
CA LYS A 16 25.52 5.79 3.05
C LYS A 16 24.40 4.78 3.07
N HIS A 17 24.31 3.97 4.14
CA HIS A 17 23.16 3.13 4.42
C HIS A 17 21.92 4.00 4.62
N VAL A 18 20.74 3.51 4.17
CA VAL A 18 19.51 4.30 4.17
C VAL A 18 18.38 3.53 4.83
N TYR A 19 17.83 4.09 5.89
CA TYR A 19 16.52 3.74 6.41
C TYR A 19 15.57 4.88 6.08
N CYS A 20 14.58 4.62 5.24
CA CYS A 20 13.59 5.61 4.81
C CYS A 20 12.20 5.21 5.29
N GLU A 21 11.48 6.12 5.95
CA GLU A 21 10.10 5.88 6.34
C GLU A 21 9.18 5.64 5.12
N LYS A 22 8.06 4.99 5.37
CA LYS A 22 7.03 4.75 4.36
C LYS A 22 6.17 6.02 4.14
N PRO A 23 5.64 6.19 2.94
CA PRO A 23 5.96 5.46 1.71
C PRO A 23 7.36 5.84 1.19
N LEU A 24 8.04 4.90 0.60
CA LEU A 24 9.43 5.11 0.12
C LEU A 24 9.54 6.28 -0.85
N VAL A 25 8.52 6.47 -1.68
CA VAL A 25 8.49 7.40 -2.80
C VAL A 25 7.10 7.99 -3.01
N HIS A 26 7.04 9.01 -3.85
CA HIS A 26 5.80 9.67 -4.23
C HIS A 26 5.33 9.30 -5.66
N HIS A 27 6.24 8.96 -6.57
CA HIS A 27 5.95 8.61 -7.96
C HIS A 27 6.55 7.26 -8.36
N ILE A 28 5.95 6.64 -9.38
CA ILE A 28 6.34 5.32 -9.90
C ILE A 28 7.81 5.30 -10.33
N ALA A 29 8.24 6.30 -11.10
CA ALA A 29 9.62 6.39 -11.59
C ALA A 29 10.66 6.55 -10.47
N GLU A 30 10.30 7.17 -9.36
CA GLU A 30 11.17 7.29 -8.19
C GLU A 30 11.43 5.91 -7.54
N ALA A 31 10.41 5.05 -7.49
CA ALA A 31 10.52 3.70 -6.95
C ALA A 31 11.52 2.86 -7.77
N ARG A 32 11.40 2.89 -9.09
CA ARG A 32 12.32 2.23 -10.00
C ARG A 32 13.74 2.76 -9.84
N ALA A 33 13.91 4.09 -9.85
CA ALA A 33 15.22 4.73 -9.75
C ALA A 33 15.94 4.38 -8.43
N LEU A 34 15.24 4.41 -7.29
CA LEU A 34 15.82 4.02 -6.00
C LEU A 34 16.15 2.53 -5.92
N GLY A 35 15.28 1.66 -6.45
CA GLY A 35 15.53 0.22 -6.52
C GLY A 35 16.75 -0.12 -7.37
N GLU A 36 16.93 0.54 -8.52
CA GLU A 36 18.09 0.36 -9.40
C GLU A 36 19.38 0.90 -8.77
N ALA A 37 19.34 2.09 -8.18
CA ALA A 37 20.48 2.67 -7.49
C ALA A 37 20.95 1.80 -6.31
N ALA A 38 19.99 1.26 -5.53
CA ALA A 38 20.30 0.34 -4.43
C ALA A 38 20.90 -0.97 -4.94
N ARG A 39 20.44 -1.49 -6.08
CA ARG A 39 20.99 -2.73 -6.68
C ARG A 39 22.43 -2.57 -7.14
N GLN A 40 22.79 -1.38 -7.59
CA GLN A 40 24.14 -1.04 -8.10
C GLN A 40 25.10 -0.58 -6.99
N SER A 41 24.65 -0.53 -5.75
CA SER A 41 25.42 -0.03 -4.61
C SER A 41 25.56 -1.10 -3.52
N PRO A 42 26.69 -1.14 -2.80
CA PRO A 42 26.88 -2.03 -1.65
C PRO A 42 26.12 -1.56 -0.39
N VAL A 43 25.43 -0.42 -0.44
CA VAL A 43 24.78 0.14 0.74
C VAL A 43 23.55 -0.68 1.15
N VAL A 44 23.33 -0.76 2.44
CA VAL A 44 22.11 -1.34 3.00
C VAL A 44 20.96 -0.34 2.88
N THR A 45 19.82 -0.81 2.40
CA THR A 45 18.61 0.01 2.28
C THR A 45 17.42 -0.68 2.93
N GLN A 46 16.54 0.09 3.56
CA GLN A 46 15.37 -0.41 4.28
C GLN A 46 14.24 0.62 4.24
N MET A 47 13.04 0.19 3.85
CA MET A 47 11.82 0.99 4.04
C MET A 47 11.19 0.70 5.41
N GLY A 48 10.61 1.71 6.03
CA GLY A 48 10.00 1.67 7.37
C GLY A 48 8.60 1.06 7.41
N ASN A 49 8.30 -0.01 6.66
CA ASN A 49 7.04 -0.76 6.76
C ASN A 49 7.17 -1.88 7.79
N GLN A 50 6.76 -1.62 9.02
CA GLN A 50 7.00 -2.46 10.21
C GLN A 50 6.55 -3.91 10.05
N GLY A 51 5.53 -4.16 9.22
CA GLY A 51 5.00 -5.50 8.93
C GLY A 51 6.05 -6.49 8.46
N SER A 52 7.01 -6.04 7.67
CA SER A 52 8.10 -6.88 7.16
C SER A 52 9.00 -7.44 8.27
N GLY A 53 8.99 -6.83 9.45
CA GLY A 53 9.79 -7.25 10.61
C GLY A 53 9.09 -8.19 11.60
N THR A 54 7.87 -8.67 11.31
CA THR A 54 7.07 -9.46 12.28
C THR A 54 7.13 -10.98 12.09
N GLY A 55 7.44 -11.45 10.90
CA GLY A 55 7.38 -12.88 10.51
C GLY A 55 5.98 -13.36 10.08
N GLY A 56 4.96 -12.50 10.13
CA GLY A 56 3.61 -12.83 9.64
C GLY A 56 3.55 -13.07 8.14
N HIS A 57 4.33 -12.32 7.36
CA HIS A 57 4.45 -12.48 5.90
C HIS A 57 4.94 -13.88 5.51
N GLN A 58 5.98 -14.36 6.20
CA GLN A 58 6.55 -15.69 5.96
C GLN A 58 5.55 -16.79 6.33
N THR A 59 4.86 -16.63 7.49
CA THR A 59 3.83 -17.59 7.90
C THR A 59 2.68 -17.65 6.89
N LEU A 60 2.22 -16.49 6.40
CA LEU A 60 1.19 -16.42 5.37
C LEU A 60 1.63 -17.12 4.07
N ALA A 61 2.85 -16.85 3.60
CA ALA A 61 3.39 -17.46 2.40
C ALA A 61 3.49 -18.98 2.51
N GLU A 62 3.94 -19.48 3.66
CA GLU A 62 4.03 -20.93 3.94
C GLU A 62 2.66 -21.59 3.97
N TRP A 63 1.66 -20.95 4.60
CA TRP A 63 0.30 -21.49 4.66
C TRP A 63 -0.34 -21.56 3.27
N LEU A 64 -0.16 -20.50 2.45
CA LEU A 64 -0.65 -20.50 1.07
C LEU A 64 0.04 -21.57 0.22
N ALA A 65 1.36 -21.72 0.35
CA ALA A 65 2.13 -22.75 -0.35
C ALA A 65 1.74 -24.18 0.05
N ALA A 66 1.34 -24.38 1.33
CA ALA A 66 0.82 -25.64 1.83
C ALA A 66 -0.65 -25.92 1.44
N GLY A 67 -1.28 -25.01 0.67
CA GLY A 67 -2.67 -25.19 0.22
C GLY A 67 -3.71 -25.03 1.32
N ALA A 68 -3.43 -24.26 2.38
CA ALA A 68 -4.33 -24.08 3.52
C ALA A 68 -5.76 -23.68 3.15
N ILE A 69 -5.95 -22.95 2.04
CA ILE A 69 -7.26 -22.53 1.52
C ILE A 69 -7.59 -23.12 0.13
N GLY A 70 -6.82 -24.09 -0.34
CA GLY A 70 -6.95 -24.62 -1.71
C GLY A 70 -6.47 -23.61 -2.76
N LYS A 71 -7.04 -23.67 -3.96
CA LYS A 71 -6.69 -22.73 -5.03
C LYS A 71 -7.16 -21.32 -4.66
N LEU A 72 -6.24 -20.37 -4.70
CA LEU A 72 -6.55 -18.95 -4.48
C LEU A 72 -7.42 -18.40 -5.62
N GLN A 73 -8.47 -17.69 -5.29
CA GLN A 73 -9.43 -17.07 -6.22
C GLN A 73 -9.17 -15.57 -6.35
N GLU A 74 -9.15 -14.86 -5.24
CA GLU A 74 -8.91 -13.43 -5.19
C GLU A 74 -8.42 -12.97 -3.81
N VAL A 75 -7.91 -11.74 -3.75
CA VAL A 75 -7.47 -11.11 -2.50
C VAL A 75 -8.10 -9.73 -2.38
N HIS A 76 -8.60 -9.42 -1.18
CA HIS A 76 -9.04 -8.07 -0.85
C HIS A 76 -8.19 -7.50 0.27
N ALA A 77 -7.81 -6.23 0.12
CA ALA A 77 -7.10 -5.45 1.11
C ALA A 77 -7.85 -4.14 1.34
N TRP A 78 -7.88 -3.62 2.58
CA TRP A 78 -8.65 -2.41 2.88
C TRP A 78 -8.06 -1.57 3.99
N HIS A 79 -8.42 -0.26 3.94
CA HIS A 79 -8.17 0.72 4.98
C HIS A 79 -9.28 1.76 4.99
N ILE A 80 -10.04 1.88 6.08
CA ILE A 80 -11.27 2.69 6.12
C ILE A 80 -11.06 4.14 6.61
N PHE A 81 -9.93 4.48 7.20
CA PHE A 81 -9.68 5.80 7.79
C PHE A 81 -9.17 6.82 6.77
N ALA A 82 -9.91 7.00 5.66
CA ALA A 82 -9.44 7.81 4.54
C ALA A 82 -9.69 9.32 4.67
N SER A 83 -10.40 9.82 5.68
CA SER A 83 -10.72 11.25 5.81
C SER A 83 -9.48 12.16 5.84
N ARG A 84 -8.33 11.66 6.33
CA ARG A 84 -7.03 12.35 6.27
C ARG A 84 -6.35 12.25 4.91
N PHE A 85 -6.67 11.21 4.15
CA PHE A 85 -5.95 10.77 2.96
C PHE A 85 -6.67 11.13 1.66
N GLY A 86 -7.89 11.67 1.74
CA GLY A 86 -8.66 12.01 0.54
C GLY A 86 -9.94 12.77 0.84
N GLY A 87 -10.74 12.95 -0.22
CA GLY A 87 -11.97 13.70 -0.22
C GLY A 87 -11.78 15.21 -0.41
N SER A 88 -12.85 15.88 -0.82
CA SER A 88 -12.87 17.31 -1.07
C SER A 88 -12.51 18.12 0.17
N MET A 89 -11.82 19.23 -0.04
CA MET A 89 -11.51 20.24 0.96
C MET A 89 -11.73 21.64 0.37
N PRO A 90 -11.87 22.66 1.20
CA PRO A 90 -11.90 24.05 0.72
C PRO A 90 -10.70 24.34 -0.18
N LYS A 91 -10.90 25.23 -1.17
CA LYS A 91 -9.82 25.70 -2.03
C LYS A 91 -8.73 26.34 -1.17
N PRO A 92 -7.45 26.03 -1.40
CA PRO A 92 -6.36 26.65 -0.66
C PRO A 92 -6.30 28.17 -0.95
N GLU A 93 -6.42 28.96 0.10
CA GLU A 93 -6.23 30.41 0.03
C GLU A 93 -4.83 30.75 0.55
N PRO A 94 -4.09 31.65 -0.12
CA PRO A 94 -2.77 32.09 0.33
C PRO A 94 -2.80 32.67 1.73
N GLN A 95 -1.88 32.23 2.58
CA GLN A 95 -1.72 32.69 3.96
C GLN A 95 -0.23 32.86 4.27
N PRO A 96 0.14 33.74 5.23
CA PRO A 96 1.50 33.73 5.75
C PRO A 96 1.84 32.37 6.36
N ALA A 97 3.02 31.83 6.03
CA ALA A 97 3.51 30.64 6.70
C ALA A 97 3.83 30.95 8.17
N PRO A 98 3.58 29.99 9.11
CA PRO A 98 4.06 30.12 10.48
C PRO A 98 5.54 30.43 10.54
N ALA A 99 5.99 31.27 11.49
CA ALA A 99 7.38 31.70 11.57
C ALA A 99 8.38 30.55 11.78
N GLU A 100 7.92 29.46 12.41
CA GLU A 100 8.70 28.23 12.66
C GLU A 100 8.73 27.27 11.46
N LEU A 101 8.00 27.55 10.38
CA LEU A 101 7.92 26.70 9.19
C LEU A 101 8.69 27.32 8.02
N ASP A 102 9.78 26.72 7.64
CA ASP A 102 10.40 26.97 6.32
C ASP A 102 9.56 26.29 5.22
N TRP A 103 8.62 27.06 4.65
CA TRP A 103 7.71 26.57 3.64
C TRP A 103 8.41 26.15 2.34
N GLU A 104 9.48 26.85 1.96
CA GLU A 104 10.27 26.51 0.78
C GLU A 104 10.98 25.17 0.95
N ALA A 105 11.61 24.96 2.08
CA ALA A 105 12.24 23.68 2.41
C ALA A 105 11.21 22.56 2.53
N TRP A 106 10.01 22.85 3.07
CA TRP A 106 8.92 21.87 3.17
C TRP A 106 8.34 21.49 1.80
N LEU A 107 8.19 22.43 0.88
CA LEU A 107 7.77 22.15 -0.49
C LEU A 107 8.74 21.20 -1.20
N GLY A 108 10.06 21.35 -0.95
CA GLY A 108 11.07 20.50 -1.57
C GLY A 108 10.89 20.42 -3.09
N PRO A 109 10.75 19.21 -3.66
CA PRO A 109 10.59 19.04 -5.11
C PRO A 109 9.16 19.24 -5.63
N ALA A 110 8.18 19.55 -4.75
CA ALA A 110 6.81 19.83 -5.18
C ALA A 110 6.71 21.17 -5.92
N ARG A 111 5.62 21.36 -6.65
CA ARG A 111 5.35 22.62 -7.37
C ARG A 111 5.31 23.79 -6.39
N GLU A 112 5.88 24.92 -6.79
CA GLU A 112 5.79 26.16 -6.04
C GLU A 112 4.34 26.61 -5.87
N ARG A 113 3.99 26.96 -4.64
CA ARG A 113 2.69 27.51 -4.27
C ARG A 113 2.74 28.24 -2.94
N PRO A 114 1.86 29.22 -2.73
CA PRO A 114 1.72 29.88 -1.44
C PRO A 114 1.33 28.89 -0.34
N PHE A 115 1.75 29.17 0.89
CA PHE A 115 1.28 28.41 2.04
C PHE A 115 -0.23 28.59 2.25
N SER A 116 -0.87 27.51 2.68
CA SER A 116 -2.24 27.50 3.18
C SER A 116 -2.39 26.44 4.27
N SER A 117 -3.06 26.78 5.37
CA SER A 117 -3.33 25.84 6.47
C SER A 117 -4.18 24.63 6.03
N VAL A 118 -4.87 24.73 4.91
CA VAL A 118 -5.64 23.64 4.29
C VAL A 118 -4.72 22.47 3.89
N TYR A 119 -3.43 22.70 3.69
CA TYR A 119 -2.44 21.64 3.37
C TYR A 119 -2.01 20.80 4.59
N ARG A 120 -2.43 21.15 5.83
CA ARG A 120 -2.03 20.38 7.03
C ARG A 120 -2.30 18.87 6.93
N PRO A 121 -3.47 18.39 6.45
CA PRO A 121 -3.65 16.97 6.15
C PRO A 121 -3.03 16.62 4.79
N TRP A 122 -1.72 16.85 4.64
CA TRP A 122 -0.97 16.77 3.38
C TRP A 122 -1.04 15.40 2.68
N HIS A 123 -1.26 14.33 3.43
CA HIS A 123 -1.33 12.95 2.89
C HIS A 123 -2.37 12.78 1.78
N GLY A 124 -3.46 13.56 1.82
CA GLY A 124 -4.52 13.51 0.83
C GLY A 124 -4.31 14.42 -0.39
N TRP A 125 -3.31 15.30 -0.37
CA TRP A 125 -3.01 16.20 -1.48
C TRP A 125 -2.08 15.51 -2.47
N CYS A 126 -2.47 15.46 -3.74
CA CYS A 126 -1.74 14.72 -4.79
C CYS A 126 -0.31 15.21 -5.04
N ASP A 127 0.03 16.44 -4.64
CA ASP A 127 1.40 16.98 -4.76
C ASP A 127 2.30 16.62 -3.59
N PHE A 128 1.74 16.24 -2.45
CA PHE A 128 2.49 16.03 -1.20
C PHE A 128 2.40 14.62 -0.66
N GLY A 129 1.23 14.01 -0.74
CA GLY A 129 0.96 12.68 -0.22
C GLY A 129 0.69 11.65 -1.31
N THR A 130 0.54 10.42 -0.89
CA THR A 130 0.24 9.27 -1.74
C THR A 130 -1.14 8.66 -1.44
N GLY A 131 -2.01 9.44 -0.78
CA GLY A 131 -3.32 8.99 -0.38
C GLY A 131 -3.31 7.79 0.57
N SER A 132 -4.44 7.17 0.74
CA SER A 132 -4.55 5.95 1.54
C SER A 132 -3.85 4.76 0.87
N LEU A 133 -3.94 4.64 -0.45
CA LEU A 133 -3.31 3.56 -1.20
C LEU A 133 -1.79 3.55 -1.01
N GLY A 134 -1.09 4.67 -1.23
CA GLY A 134 0.36 4.73 -1.04
C GLY A 134 0.76 4.72 0.44
N GLY A 135 0.02 5.42 1.31
CA GLY A 135 0.35 5.57 2.73
C GLY A 135 0.04 4.33 3.58
N TRP A 136 -1.18 3.77 3.47
CA TRP A 136 -1.64 2.60 4.23
C TRP A 136 -1.51 1.28 3.46
N GLY A 137 -1.58 1.33 2.14
CA GLY A 137 -1.30 0.16 1.32
C GLY A 137 0.06 -0.46 1.63
N THR A 138 1.06 0.36 2.01
CA THR A 138 2.38 -0.11 2.47
C THR A 138 2.34 -1.00 3.72
N HIS A 139 1.28 -0.92 4.53
CA HIS A 139 1.11 -1.73 5.74
C HIS A 139 0.14 -2.90 5.57
N VAL A 140 -0.66 -2.88 4.53
CA VAL A 140 -1.72 -3.88 4.32
C VAL A 140 -1.40 -4.78 3.15
N MET A 141 -0.87 -4.21 2.06
CA MET A 141 -0.55 -4.98 0.84
C MET A 141 0.88 -5.52 0.82
N ASP A 142 1.75 -5.16 1.76
CA ASP A 142 3.10 -5.71 1.86
C ASP A 142 3.07 -7.24 2.06
N ALA A 143 2.22 -7.73 2.95
CA ALA A 143 2.02 -9.18 3.16
C ALA A 143 1.47 -9.87 1.91
N VAL A 144 0.53 -9.21 1.18
CA VAL A 144 -0.04 -9.73 -0.07
C VAL A 144 1.05 -9.83 -1.15
N CYS A 145 1.82 -8.73 -1.32
CA CYS A 145 2.91 -8.68 -2.29
C CYS A 145 3.97 -9.74 -2.03
N PHE A 146 4.39 -9.88 -0.77
CA PHE A 146 5.38 -10.86 -0.36
C PHE A 146 4.90 -12.30 -0.59
N ALA A 147 3.73 -12.65 -0.06
CA ALA A 147 3.23 -14.02 -0.06
C ALA A 147 2.89 -14.54 -1.46
N LEU A 148 2.43 -13.66 -2.34
CA LEU A 148 2.06 -14.00 -3.72
C LEU A 148 3.16 -13.69 -4.74
N LYS A 149 4.32 -13.20 -4.29
CA LYS A 149 5.44 -12.80 -5.15
C LYS A 149 4.95 -11.90 -6.29
N LEU A 150 4.16 -10.89 -5.94
CA LEU A 150 3.61 -9.98 -6.93
C LEU A 150 4.74 -9.19 -7.60
N GLY A 151 4.70 -9.12 -8.91
CA GLY A 151 5.52 -8.23 -9.71
C GLY A 151 4.66 -7.07 -10.22
N TYR A 152 4.82 -6.75 -11.50
CA TYR A 152 3.98 -5.73 -12.12
C TYR A 152 2.58 -6.28 -12.43
N PRO A 153 1.51 -5.52 -12.13
CA PRO A 153 0.19 -5.85 -12.68
C PRO A 153 0.21 -5.64 -14.19
N GLN A 154 -0.51 -6.44 -14.92
CA GLN A 154 -0.72 -6.21 -16.35
C GLN A 154 -1.84 -5.20 -16.62
N ARG A 155 -2.75 -5.02 -15.63
CA ARG A 155 -3.91 -4.15 -15.74
C ARG A 155 -4.31 -3.65 -14.36
N VAL A 156 -4.73 -2.39 -14.29
CA VAL A 156 -5.37 -1.80 -13.10
C VAL A 156 -6.64 -1.07 -13.50
N GLU A 157 -7.63 -1.07 -12.63
CA GLU A 157 -8.93 -0.45 -12.93
C GLU A 157 -9.59 0.10 -11.67
N LEU A 158 -10.16 1.30 -11.78
CA LEU A 158 -10.97 1.92 -10.74
C LEU A 158 -12.43 1.44 -10.88
N LEU A 159 -12.92 0.68 -9.90
CA LEU A 159 -14.24 0.04 -9.94
C LEU A 159 -15.31 0.83 -9.17
N ASP A 160 -14.90 1.64 -8.20
CA ASP A 160 -15.78 2.44 -7.36
C ASP A 160 -15.01 3.66 -6.85
N VAL A 161 -15.66 4.81 -6.77
CA VAL A 161 -15.02 6.03 -6.31
C VAL A 161 -16.07 7.06 -5.91
N GLY A 162 -15.71 7.93 -4.97
CA GLY A 162 -16.52 9.12 -4.73
C GLY A 162 -15.83 10.17 -3.90
N ASP A 163 -16.45 11.35 -3.88
CA ASP A 163 -15.88 12.58 -3.35
C ASP A 163 -14.51 12.85 -4.00
N VAL A 164 -14.52 12.99 -5.33
CA VAL A 164 -13.36 13.19 -6.18
C VAL A 164 -13.02 14.67 -6.27
N SER A 165 -11.74 14.98 -6.24
CA SER A 165 -11.17 16.32 -6.41
C SER A 165 -9.99 16.25 -7.36
N GLU A 166 -9.69 17.32 -8.08
CA GLU A 166 -8.55 17.40 -9.00
C GLU A 166 -7.20 17.29 -8.25
N ASP A 167 -7.10 17.96 -7.11
CA ASP A 167 -5.86 18.10 -6.33
C ASP A 167 -5.72 17.08 -5.20
N ARG A 168 -6.76 16.27 -4.94
CA ARG A 168 -6.77 15.34 -3.81
C ARG A 168 -7.22 13.95 -4.22
N PHE A 169 -6.71 12.96 -3.50
CA PHE A 169 -7.20 11.59 -3.63
C PHE A 169 -8.69 11.48 -3.23
N PRO A 170 -9.43 10.49 -3.75
CA PRO A 170 -10.85 10.32 -3.43
C PRO A 170 -11.05 9.98 -1.93
N ARG A 171 -12.24 10.24 -1.41
CA ARG A 171 -12.61 9.86 -0.04
C ARG A 171 -12.77 8.35 0.11
N TRP A 172 -13.27 7.69 -0.90
CA TRP A 172 -13.30 6.23 -1.00
C TRP A 172 -13.04 5.80 -2.43
N SER A 173 -12.42 4.63 -2.55
CA SER A 173 -12.23 4.00 -3.85
C SER A 173 -12.12 2.48 -3.74
N THR A 174 -12.36 1.79 -4.88
CA THR A 174 -11.96 0.40 -5.09
C THR A 174 -11.10 0.32 -6.34
N VAL A 175 -9.87 -0.12 -6.18
CA VAL A 175 -8.93 -0.36 -7.28
C VAL A 175 -8.67 -1.86 -7.41
N ARG A 176 -8.84 -2.40 -8.62
CA ARG A 176 -8.47 -3.77 -8.96
C ARG A 176 -7.12 -3.80 -9.68
N TYR A 177 -6.31 -4.75 -9.29
CA TYR A 177 -5.04 -5.12 -9.93
C TYR A 177 -5.17 -6.53 -10.48
N ASP A 178 -4.90 -6.71 -11.76
CA ASP A 178 -4.85 -8.00 -12.42
C ASP A 178 -3.37 -8.38 -12.66
N PHE A 179 -2.92 -9.44 -11.99
CA PHE A 179 -1.55 -9.94 -12.13
C PHE A 179 -1.49 -11.15 -13.03
N PRO A 180 -0.51 -11.23 -13.92
CA PRO A 180 -0.31 -12.40 -14.77
C PRO A 180 0.15 -13.62 -13.97
N GLN A 181 0.35 -14.74 -14.64
CA GLN A 181 1.04 -15.89 -14.08
C GLN A 181 2.46 -15.49 -13.65
N ARG A 182 2.92 -16.00 -12.50
CA ARG A 182 4.23 -15.71 -11.88
C ARG A 182 4.93 -17.04 -11.56
N GLY A 183 5.74 -17.54 -12.50
CA GLY A 183 6.27 -18.89 -12.41
C GLY A 183 5.14 -19.91 -12.34
N GLU A 184 5.09 -20.71 -11.28
CA GLU A 184 4.00 -21.68 -11.04
C GLU A 184 2.76 -21.08 -10.37
N LEU A 185 2.85 -19.84 -9.89
CA LEU A 185 1.70 -19.15 -9.28
C LEU A 185 0.74 -18.66 -10.36
N PRO A 186 -0.56 -19.03 -10.28
CA PRO A 186 -1.55 -18.66 -11.29
C PRO A 186 -1.80 -17.14 -11.32
N PRO A 187 -2.44 -16.63 -12.38
CA PRO A 187 -2.96 -15.26 -12.38
C PRO A 187 -3.81 -15.00 -11.14
N VAL A 188 -3.77 -13.76 -10.63
CA VAL A 188 -4.54 -13.38 -9.44
C VAL A 188 -5.07 -11.96 -9.57
N ARG A 189 -6.27 -11.74 -9.02
CA ARG A 189 -6.85 -10.42 -8.84
C ARG A 189 -6.68 -9.98 -7.38
N VAL A 190 -6.22 -8.74 -7.22
CA VAL A 190 -6.11 -8.10 -5.91
C VAL A 190 -6.93 -6.83 -5.93
N PHE A 191 -7.77 -6.65 -4.92
CA PHE A 191 -8.64 -5.50 -4.77
C PHE A 191 -8.18 -4.67 -3.57
N TRP A 192 -7.98 -3.38 -3.79
CA TRP A 192 -7.80 -2.40 -2.74
C TRP A 192 -9.09 -1.63 -2.50
N HIS A 193 -9.55 -1.61 -1.26
CA HIS A 193 -10.71 -0.83 -0.84
C HIS A 193 -10.27 0.21 0.18
N GLU A 194 -10.70 1.44 0.00
CA GLU A 194 -10.33 2.51 0.94
C GLU A 194 -11.50 3.41 1.28
N GLY A 195 -11.42 3.96 2.49
CA GLY A 195 -12.26 5.05 2.92
C GLY A 195 -13.62 4.67 3.47
N SER A 196 -14.51 5.67 3.49
CA SER A 196 -15.86 5.53 4.02
C SER A 196 -16.86 6.24 3.12
N LYS A 197 -17.96 5.58 2.86
CA LYS A 197 -19.10 6.06 2.05
C LYS A 197 -20.11 6.80 2.93
N PRO A 198 -20.94 7.69 2.36
CA PRO A 198 -22.08 8.23 3.06
C PRO A 198 -23.01 7.11 3.55
N ASN A 199 -23.52 7.24 4.76
CA ASN A 199 -24.50 6.32 5.38
C ASN A 199 -25.90 6.90 5.22
N THR A 200 -26.38 7.00 3.98
CA THR A 200 -27.62 7.70 3.62
C THR A 200 -28.89 6.99 4.11
N ASP A 201 -28.83 5.69 4.32
CA ASP A 201 -29.92 4.86 4.82
C ASP A 201 -29.91 4.70 6.36
N GLY A 202 -28.88 5.25 7.05
CA GLY A 202 -28.71 5.12 8.49
C GLY A 202 -28.47 3.70 8.99
N SER A 203 -28.21 2.74 8.08
CA SER A 203 -28.06 1.31 8.42
C SER A 203 -26.83 1.01 9.26
N TYR A 204 -25.74 1.76 9.04
CA TYR A 204 -24.50 1.57 9.81
C TYR A 204 -24.54 2.37 11.10
N LYS A 205 -24.34 1.67 12.23
CA LYS A 205 -24.32 2.23 13.58
C LYS A 205 -22.92 2.23 14.15
N GLY A 206 -22.58 3.29 14.85
CA GLY A 206 -21.33 3.41 15.60
C GLY A 206 -21.31 2.55 16.87
N PRO A 207 -20.22 2.60 17.64
CA PRO A 207 -20.08 1.85 18.90
C PRO A 207 -21.13 2.21 19.96
N ASP A 208 -21.71 3.42 19.86
CA ASP A 208 -22.79 3.90 20.72
C ASP A 208 -24.19 3.46 20.27
N GLY A 209 -24.27 2.63 19.21
CA GLY A 209 -25.52 2.12 18.65
C GLY A 209 -26.30 3.13 17.80
N LYS A 210 -25.79 4.37 17.60
CA LYS A 210 -26.46 5.39 16.79
C LYS A 210 -25.98 5.39 15.35
N PRO A 211 -26.85 5.74 14.37
CA PRO A 211 -26.43 5.90 12.99
C PRO A 211 -25.30 6.92 12.87
N THR A 212 -24.26 6.57 12.11
CA THR A 212 -23.16 7.46 11.76
C THR A 212 -23.44 8.18 10.44
N GLN A 213 -22.73 9.28 10.16
CA GLN A 213 -22.83 9.98 8.88
C GLN A 213 -22.19 9.20 7.72
N THR A 214 -21.24 8.34 8.04
CA THR A 214 -20.52 7.52 7.05
C THR A 214 -20.47 6.07 7.50
N ARG A 215 -20.32 5.16 6.53
CA ARG A 215 -20.06 3.73 6.78
C ARG A 215 -18.74 3.32 6.15
N PRO A 216 -18.01 2.36 6.75
CA PRO A 216 -16.79 1.80 6.19
C PRO A 216 -16.99 1.27 4.78
N HIS A 217 -16.05 1.53 3.86
CA HIS A 217 -16.03 0.93 2.55
C HIS A 217 -15.24 -0.38 2.58
N LEU A 218 -15.86 -1.42 3.11
CA LEU A 218 -15.29 -2.75 3.26
C LEU A 218 -15.48 -3.61 2.00
N PRO A 219 -14.63 -4.65 1.80
CA PRO A 219 -14.80 -5.56 0.69
C PRO A 219 -16.13 -6.34 0.75
N PRO A 220 -16.68 -6.78 -0.39
CA PRO A 220 -17.94 -7.53 -0.43
C PRO A 220 -17.94 -8.82 0.40
N VAL A 221 -16.78 -9.43 0.60
CA VAL A 221 -16.58 -10.65 1.40
C VAL A 221 -16.58 -10.40 2.92
N PHE A 222 -16.53 -9.15 3.37
CA PHE A 222 -16.40 -8.83 4.79
C PHE A 222 -17.58 -9.33 5.67
N PRO A 223 -18.86 -9.26 5.25
CA PRO A 223 -19.97 -9.84 6.00
C PRO A 223 -19.84 -11.36 6.22
N GLU A 224 -19.16 -12.07 5.31
CA GLU A 224 -18.89 -13.49 5.48
C GLU A 224 -17.81 -13.73 6.55
N ILE A 225 -16.79 -12.90 6.62
CA ILE A 225 -15.80 -12.93 7.72
C ILE A 225 -16.52 -12.72 9.05
N GLU A 226 -17.39 -11.71 9.13
CA GLU A 226 -18.17 -11.40 10.34
C GLU A 226 -19.06 -12.56 10.78
N ARG A 227 -19.74 -13.22 9.84
CA ARG A 227 -20.55 -14.43 10.10
C ARG A 227 -19.72 -15.61 10.63
N MET A 228 -18.49 -15.77 10.12
CA MET A 228 -17.59 -16.86 10.52
C MET A 228 -16.87 -16.60 11.85
N ASP A 229 -16.50 -15.35 12.10
CA ASP A 229 -15.75 -14.94 13.31
C ASP A 229 -15.94 -13.43 13.55
N ALA A 230 -16.97 -13.08 14.33
CA ALA A 230 -17.32 -11.69 14.63
C ALA A 230 -16.19 -10.93 15.38
N GLU A 231 -15.47 -11.61 16.27
CA GLU A 231 -14.36 -10.98 17.00
C GLU A 231 -13.17 -10.69 16.07
N LEU A 232 -12.89 -11.56 15.12
CA LEU A 232 -11.90 -11.30 14.08
C LEU A 232 -12.33 -10.12 13.20
N ALA A 233 -13.57 -10.11 12.71
CA ALA A 233 -14.11 -9.03 11.90
C ALA A 233 -13.99 -7.67 12.60
N LYS A 234 -14.36 -7.60 13.89
CA LYS A 234 -14.22 -6.40 14.71
C LYS A 234 -12.77 -5.88 14.76
N ARG A 235 -11.79 -6.78 14.91
CA ARG A 235 -10.37 -6.41 14.89
C ARG A 235 -9.89 -5.93 13.52
N LEU A 236 -10.47 -6.45 12.44
CA LEU A 236 -10.08 -6.15 11.07
C LEU A 236 -10.86 -5.00 10.43
N THR A 237 -11.90 -4.46 11.08
CA THR A 237 -12.76 -3.41 10.50
C THR A 237 -11.95 -2.20 10.01
N GLY A 238 -10.91 -1.79 10.74
CA GLY A 238 -10.10 -0.61 10.41
C GLY A 238 -9.19 -0.80 9.20
N ALA A 239 -8.49 -1.92 9.16
CA ALA A 239 -7.54 -2.27 8.09
C ALA A 239 -7.20 -3.75 8.15
N GLY A 240 -7.05 -4.38 6.99
CA GLY A 240 -6.68 -5.78 6.88
C GLY A 240 -6.69 -6.28 5.45
N ASN A 241 -6.40 -7.56 5.30
CA ASN A 241 -6.53 -8.26 4.02
C ASN A 241 -7.12 -9.66 4.22
N VAL A 242 -7.71 -10.18 3.16
CA VAL A 242 -8.28 -11.53 3.10
C VAL A 242 -7.92 -12.20 1.78
N PHE A 243 -7.44 -13.41 1.88
CA PHE A 243 -7.17 -14.33 0.78
C PHE A 243 -8.33 -15.30 0.69
N VAL A 244 -9.07 -15.25 -0.41
CA VAL A 244 -10.24 -16.09 -0.66
C VAL A 244 -9.83 -17.28 -1.51
N GLY A 245 -10.01 -18.48 -1.02
CA GLY A 245 -9.70 -19.72 -1.71
C GLY A 245 -10.89 -20.67 -1.77
N GLU A 246 -10.75 -21.76 -2.54
CA GLU A 246 -11.79 -22.77 -2.73
C GLU A 246 -12.23 -23.48 -1.45
N LYS A 247 -11.31 -23.59 -0.47
CA LYS A 247 -11.53 -24.34 0.78
C LYS A 247 -11.64 -23.47 2.02
N GLY A 248 -11.69 -22.14 1.88
CA GLY A 248 -11.76 -21.21 3.00
C GLY A 248 -10.99 -19.92 2.74
N MET A 249 -10.74 -19.17 3.80
CA MET A 249 -10.09 -17.87 3.74
C MET A 249 -8.94 -17.79 4.73
N ILE A 250 -7.97 -16.95 4.43
CA ILE A 250 -6.97 -16.47 5.39
C ILE A 250 -7.10 -14.97 5.54
N CYS A 251 -7.30 -14.49 6.76
CA CYS A 251 -7.34 -13.07 7.08
C CYS A 251 -6.06 -12.66 7.80
N CYS A 252 -5.53 -11.46 7.48
CA CYS A 252 -4.44 -10.84 8.23
C CYS A 252 -4.81 -9.40 8.58
N GLY A 253 -4.35 -8.94 9.75
CA GLY A 253 -4.37 -7.52 10.07
C GLY A 253 -3.30 -6.75 9.29
N SER A 254 -3.31 -5.44 9.42
CA SER A 254 -2.23 -4.58 8.92
C SER A 254 -0.92 -4.86 9.69
N HIS A 255 0.20 -4.32 9.18
CA HIS A 255 1.51 -4.39 9.82
C HIS A 255 2.03 -5.83 10.06
N GLY A 256 1.76 -6.73 9.12
CA GLY A 256 2.24 -8.11 9.17
C GLY A 256 1.61 -8.95 10.28
N GLY A 257 0.35 -8.67 10.61
CA GLY A 257 -0.41 -9.46 11.55
C GLY A 257 -0.43 -10.96 11.22
N ALA A 258 -0.45 -11.81 12.25
CA ALA A 258 -0.48 -13.26 12.07
C ALA A 258 -1.69 -13.69 11.24
N PRO A 259 -1.54 -14.63 10.28
CA PRO A 259 -2.64 -15.14 9.50
C PRO A 259 -3.64 -15.92 10.37
N VAL A 260 -4.92 -15.76 10.07
CA VAL A 260 -6.02 -16.43 10.74
C VAL A 260 -6.86 -17.17 9.70
N LEU A 261 -6.95 -18.50 9.84
CA LEU A 261 -7.71 -19.36 8.93
C LEU A 261 -9.21 -19.31 9.24
N LEU A 262 -10.06 -19.25 8.22
CA LEU A 262 -11.51 -19.33 8.26
C LEU A 262 -12.05 -20.44 7.35
N PRO A 263 -13.19 -21.06 7.68
CA PRO A 263 -13.97 -20.91 8.91
C PRO A 263 -13.23 -21.42 10.15
N VAL A 264 -13.72 -21.05 11.34
CA VAL A 264 -13.09 -21.41 12.63
C VAL A 264 -12.91 -22.92 12.78
N SER A 265 -13.87 -23.74 12.30
CA SER A 265 -13.79 -25.21 12.33
C SER A 265 -12.54 -25.76 11.66
N ARG A 266 -12.03 -25.13 10.62
CA ARG A 266 -10.81 -25.56 9.94
C ARG A 266 -9.53 -25.35 10.76
N ARG A 267 -9.55 -24.47 11.76
CA ARG A 267 -8.37 -24.25 12.62
C ARG A 267 -8.03 -25.49 13.46
N GLN A 268 -9.05 -26.29 13.80
CA GLN A 268 -8.85 -27.49 14.60
C GLN A 268 -8.12 -28.59 13.84
N ASP A 269 -8.37 -28.71 12.53
CA ASP A 269 -7.81 -29.74 11.67
C ASP A 269 -6.57 -29.27 10.90
N PHE A 270 -6.26 -27.97 10.94
CA PHE A 270 -5.13 -27.41 10.20
C PHE A 270 -3.82 -27.54 10.99
N THR A 271 -2.93 -28.36 10.49
CA THR A 271 -1.55 -28.42 10.98
C THR A 271 -0.70 -27.42 10.20
N PRO A 272 -0.18 -26.35 10.87
CA PRO A 272 0.70 -25.41 10.20
C PRO A 272 1.92 -26.11 9.61
N PRO A 273 2.33 -25.74 8.37
CA PRO A 273 3.52 -26.34 7.77
C PRO A 273 4.80 -25.93 8.52
N PRO A 274 5.90 -26.64 8.30
CA PRO A 274 7.21 -26.25 8.82
C PRO A 274 7.59 -24.84 8.39
N LYS A 275 8.30 -24.13 9.26
CA LYS A 275 8.86 -22.80 8.96
C LYS A 275 10.08 -22.98 8.05
N THR A 276 9.95 -22.66 6.77
CA THR A 276 11.00 -22.80 5.76
C THR A 276 11.66 -21.49 5.35
N LEU A 277 10.95 -20.36 5.54
CA LEU A 277 11.44 -19.05 5.16
C LEU A 277 12.20 -18.39 6.34
N PRO A 278 13.26 -17.61 6.08
CA PRO A 278 13.96 -16.83 7.10
C PRO A 278 13.00 -15.92 7.87
N ARG A 279 13.19 -15.81 9.16
CA ARG A 279 12.37 -14.94 10.04
C ARG A 279 13.15 -13.70 10.45
N PRO A 280 12.49 -12.52 10.50
CA PRO A 280 13.11 -11.31 11.05
C PRO A 280 13.47 -11.52 12.52
N SER A 281 14.59 -10.95 12.93
CA SER A 281 15.03 -10.92 14.33
C SER A 281 15.27 -9.46 14.74
N GLY A 282 14.70 -9.05 15.88
CA GLY A 282 14.80 -7.68 16.37
C GLY A 282 13.93 -6.66 15.60
N GLY A 283 12.91 -7.14 14.89
CA GLY A 283 12.04 -6.30 14.08
C GLY A 283 12.76 -5.68 12.87
N ILE A 284 12.10 -4.72 12.23
CA ILE A 284 12.62 -4.08 11.01
C ILE A 284 13.90 -3.28 11.26
N MET A 285 14.01 -2.61 12.42
CA MET A 285 15.21 -1.84 12.77
C MET A 285 16.38 -2.75 13.10
N GLY A 286 16.13 -3.85 13.84
CA GLY A 286 17.16 -4.86 14.12
C GLY A 286 17.69 -5.52 12.84
N ASP A 287 16.83 -5.77 11.87
CA ASP A 287 17.21 -6.28 10.55
C ASP A 287 18.14 -5.32 9.80
N PHE A 288 17.79 -4.03 9.77
CA PHE A 288 18.61 -2.98 9.16
C PHE A 288 19.98 -2.85 9.84
N LEU A 289 20.02 -2.75 11.18
CA LEU A 289 21.27 -2.61 11.93
C LEU A 289 22.19 -3.82 11.76
N ARG A 290 21.63 -5.04 11.78
CA ARG A 290 22.38 -6.28 11.54
C ARG A 290 23.06 -6.26 10.17
N ALA A 291 22.32 -5.86 9.12
CA ALA A 291 22.87 -5.76 7.77
C ALA A 291 23.96 -4.69 7.67
N CYS A 292 23.78 -3.53 8.31
CA CYS A 292 24.81 -2.47 8.36
C CYS A 292 26.08 -2.94 9.09
N GLN A 293 25.95 -3.62 10.23
CA GLN A 293 27.08 -4.16 11.00
C GLN A 293 27.84 -5.26 10.25
N ALA A 294 27.14 -6.02 9.41
CA ALA A 294 27.76 -7.03 8.55
C ALA A 294 28.48 -6.43 7.32
N GLY A 295 28.46 -5.10 7.16
CA GLY A 295 29.07 -4.42 6.02
C GLY A 295 28.30 -4.55 4.71
N GLY A 296 27.02 -4.96 4.75
CA GLY A 296 26.16 -5.14 3.58
C GLY A 296 25.13 -6.25 3.74
N GLY A 297 24.43 -6.56 2.65
CA GLY A 297 23.42 -7.62 2.61
C GLY A 297 22.00 -7.09 2.43
N SER A 298 21.07 -8.05 2.23
CA SER A 298 19.64 -7.73 2.05
C SER A 298 18.92 -7.56 3.38
N THR A 299 17.93 -6.71 3.38
CA THR A 299 16.95 -6.56 4.44
C THR A 299 15.58 -7.04 3.97
N PHE A 300 14.63 -7.27 4.89
CA PHE A 300 13.29 -7.74 4.54
C PHE A 300 12.47 -6.73 3.73
N SER A 301 12.83 -5.44 3.77
CA SER A 301 12.21 -4.39 2.96
C SER A 301 13.24 -3.50 2.26
N GLY A 302 14.29 -4.12 1.71
CA GLY A 302 15.31 -3.45 0.93
C GLY A 302 14.76 -2.81 -0.35
N PHE A 303 15.32 -1.67 -0.74
CA PHE A 303 14.83 -0.92 -1.91
C PHE A 303 14.94 -1.71 -3.21
N ALA A 304 16.04 -2.45 -3.39
CA ALA A 304 16.28 -3.24 -4.59
C ALA A 304 15.45 -4.53 -4.65
N THR A 305 15.20 -5.15 -3.49
CA THR A 305 14.67 -6.52 -3.39
C THR A 305 13.19 -6.59 -3.13
N PHE A 306 12.62 -5.60 -2.45
CA PHE A 306 11.22 -5.60 -2.07
C PHE A 306 10.55 -4.24 -2.22
N SER A 307 10.95 -3.22 -1.45
CA SER A 307 10.15 -2.00 -1.32
C SER A 307 10.12 -1.12 -2.57
N GLY A 308 11.15 -1.09 -3.40
CA GLY A 308 11.12 -0.43 -4.70
C GLY A 308 10.06 -1.03 -5.63
N PRO A 309 10.18 -2.32 -6.00
CA PRO A 309 9.16 -3.01 -6.82
C PRO A 309 7.76 -2.97 -6.21
N PHE A 310 7.64 -3.09 -4.89
CA PHE A 310 6.36 -3.02 -4.18
C PHE A 310 5.71 -1.64 -4.30
N MET A 311 6.47 -0.57 -4.07
CA MET A 311 5.96 0.79 -4.21
C MET A 311 5.59 1.11 -5.66
N GLU A 312 6.37 0.66 -6.63
CA GLU A 312 6.03 0.81 -8.04
C GLU A 312 4.68 0.16 -8.35
N MET A 313 4.52 -1.11 -7.96
CA MET A 313 3.26 -1.85 -8.13
C MET A 313 2.08 -1.11 -7.47
N LEU A 314 2.26 -0.65 -6.24
CA LEU A 314 1.20 0.00 -5.46
C LEU A 314 0.75 1.32 -6.12
N LEU A 315 1.71 2.14 -6.55
CA LEU A 315 1.44 3.46 -7.14
C LEU A 315 0.84 3.40 -8.56
N VAL A 316 0.96 2.28 -9.28
CA VAL A 316 0.23 2.09 -10.56
C VAL A 316 -1.29 2.20 -10.34
N GLY A 317 -1.81 1.89 -9.16
CA GLY A 317 -3.21 2.13 -8.80
C GLY A 317 -3.65 3.59 -8.88
N HIS A 318 -2.75 4.55 -8.67
CA HIS A 318 -3.06 5.98 -8.86
C HIS A 318 -3.37 6.30 -10.32
N LEU A 319 -2.78 5.59 -11.28
CA LEU A 319 -3.09 5.77 -12.70
C LEU A 319 -4.54 5.37 -13.01
N ALA A 320 -5.05 4.31 -12.35
CA ALA A 320 -6.46 3.94 -12.45
C ALA A 320 -7.38 5.04 -11.89
N MET A 321 -7.00 5.65 -10.76
CA MET A 321 -7.75 6.79 -10.19
C MET A 321 -7.75 8.00 -11.15
N ARG A 322 -6.66 8.25 -11.89
CA ARG A 322 -6.55 9.31 -12.89
C ARG A 322 -7.30 8.97 -14.19
N ALA A 323 -7.33 7.71 -14.59
CA ALA A 323 -8.11 7.26 -15.75
C ALA A 323 -9.62 7.46 -15.55
N GLY A 324 -10.08 7.28 -14.30
CA GLY A 324 -11.48 7.39 -13.93
C GLY A 324 -12.22 6.05 -13.93
N LEU A 325 -13.47 6.09 -13.50
CA LEU A 325 -14.31 4.94 -13.23
C LEU A 325 -14.48 4.02 -14.46
N ASN A 326 -14.26 2.71 -14.26
CA ASN A 326 -14.42 1.65 -15.26
C ASN A 326 -13.57 1.85 -16.53
N LYS A 327 -12.44 2.52 -16.41
CA LYS A 327 -11.46 2.66 -17.48
C LYS A 327 -10.21 1.86 -17.12
N PRO A 328 -10.01 0.68 -17.74
CA PRO A 328 -8.83 -0.11 -17.48
C PRO A 328 -7.58 0.56 -17.99
N VAL A 329 -6.50 0.49 -17.23
CA VAL A 329 -5.15 0.92 -17.58
C VAL A 329 -4.32 -0.32 -17.83
N GLU A 330 -3.87 -0.53 -19.06
CA GLU A 330 -2.93 -1.59 -19.42
C GLU A 330 -1.51 -1.12 -19.13
N TRP A 331 -0.80 -1.86 -18.25
CA TRP A 331 0.50 -1.46 -17.75
C TRP A 331 1.63 -2.35 -18.30
N ASP A 332 2.55 -1.75 -19.02
CA ASP A 332 3.82 -2.35 -19.40
C ASP A 332 4.87 -2.07 -18.30
N GLY A 333 4.96 -2.97 -17.33
CA GLY A 333 5.88 -2.81 -16.21
C GLY A 333 7.35 -2.83 -16.62
N ALA A 334 7.72 -3.53 -17.69
CA ALA A 334 9.10 -3.56 -18.16
C ALA A 334 9.55 -2.17 -18.64
N ASN A 335 8.69 -1.48 -19.39
CA ASN A 335 8.96 -0.14 -19.93
C ASN A 335 8.37 1.00 -19.10
N MET A 336 7.71 0.67 -17.97
CA MET A 336 7.13 1.62 -17.02
C MET A 336 6.19 2.62 -17.71
N LYS A 337 5.20 2.11 -18.46
CA LYS A 337 4.26 2.94 -19.22
C LYS A 337 2.87 2.33 -19.35
N CYS A 338 1.87 3.21 -19.44
CA CYS A 338 0.53 2.88 -19.90
C CYS A 338 0.55 2.70 -21.43
N THR A 339 -0.03 1.62 -21.93
CA THR A 339 -0.02 1.31 -23.37
C THR A 339 -1.30 1.74 -24.07
N ASN A 340 -2.43 1.69 -23.40
CA ASN A 340 -3.74 2.03 -23.97
C ASN A 340 -4.22 3.46 -23.67
N LEU A 341 -3.65 4.14 -22.66
CA LEU A 341 -3.99 5.51 -22.24
C LEU A 341 -2.69 6.32 -22.11
N PRO A 342 -2.04 6.69 -23.21
CA PRO A 342 -0.70 7.30 -23.19
C PRO A 342 -0.64 8.64 -22.46
N GLU A 343 -1.75 9.37 -22.35
CA GLU A 343 -1.87 10.61 -21.58
C GLU A 343 -1.60 10.41 -20.09
N LEU A 344 -1.77 9.20 -19.55
CA LEU A 344 -1.49 8.89 -18.15
C LEU A 344 0.02 8.80 -17.86
N ASN A 345 0.86 8.67 -18.89
CA ASN A 345 2.30 8.56 -18.68
C ASN A 345 2.92 9.82 -18.08
N GLN A 346 2.26 10.98 -18.17
CA GLN A 346 2.68 12.19 -17.45
C GLN A 346 2.67 12.04 -15.93
N TYR A 347 1.88 11.09 -15.36
CA TYR A 347 1.79 10.84 -13.93
C TYR A 347 2.77 9.76 -13.44
N VAL A 348 3.49 9.10 -14.33
CA VAL A 348 4.51 8.10 -13.97
C VAL A 348 5.72 8.76 -13.33
N LYS A 349 6.10 9.94 -13.82
CA LYS A 349 7.23 10.74 -13.36
C LYS A 349 6.78 12.19 -13.21
N ARG A 350 7.20 12.83 -12.12
CA ARG A 350 7.02 14.28 -11.96
C ARG A 350 8.25 15.05 -12.38
N GLU A 351 8.02 16.29 -12.76
CA GLU A 351 9.08 17.28 -12.86
C GLU A 351 9.36 17.83 -11.46
N TYR A 352 10.63 17.90 -11.09
CA TYR A 352 11.05 18.53 -9.85
C TYR A 352 11.16 20.03 -10.03
N ARG A 353 10.74 20.77 -9.01
CA ARG A 353 11.02 22.19 -8.91
C ARG A 353 12.56 22.38 -8.90
N LYS A 354 13.02 23.39 -9.62
CA LYS A 354 14.45 23.78 -9.71
C LYS A 354 14.87 24.58 -8.49
#